data_927a703c72f91e030f51b960f2f46982
#
_entry.id   927a703c72f91e030f51b960f2f46982
#
_cell.length_a   1.000
_cell.length_b   1.000
_cell.length_c   1.000
_cell.angle_alpha   90.00
_cell.angle_beta   90.00
_cell.angle_gamma   90.00
#
_symmetry.space_group_name_H-M   'P 1'
#
loop_
_entity.id
_entity.type
_entity.pdbx_description
1 polymer ?
#
loop_
_entity_poly.entity_id
_entity_poly.type
_entity_poly.pdbx_seq_one_letter_code
_entity_poly.pdbx_strand_id
1 'polypeptide(L)'
;MPFKEYDHDFIDRNKKASSSVRVALLLSALIIIFNLLFFKHRDFQEQLHNNPGSYTDSIALVFLFFILSCTSKISLNHTSALSIRLGLHVWICSATFDFMDEFIYQPKLVGYYVEDMLRIIGMFGVGFGVYTLIQQINNKYVEARIQSFSDELTQLPNRRFFINELKKLEAKTPYLFIIDIDNFKVINDKYGHTKGDEILSKFGHILSRFDNSEVVATRIGGEEFAIILYAGTQDRAEKLAREVLKNANKIIIKNMHYLSVSIGAGKKQPQEPTEHFMKRVDVALYQAKNTGKGKVEWALEPQEKKT
;
A
#
# COMPACT_ATOMS: atom_id res chain seq x y z
N MET A 1 -5.26 -26.99 -2.89
CA MET A 1 -3.98 -27.53 -2.40
C MET A 1 -2.98 -26.42 -2.06
N PRO A 2 -3.29 -25.45 -1.20
CA PRO A 2 -2.34 -24.36 -0.85
C PRO A 2 -1.42 -24.68 0.34
N PHE A 3 -1.71 -25.70 1.13
CA PHE A 3 -0.93 -25.99 2.36
C PHE A 3 0.47 -26.61 2.11
N LYS A 4 0.71 -27.29 1.00
CA LYS A 4 2.01 -27.91 0.68
C LYS A 4 3.08 -26.89 0.24
N GLU A 5 2.69 -25.78 -0.35
CA GLU A 5 3.61 -24.72 -0.80
C GLU A 5 4.15 -23.88 0.38
N TYR A 6 3.34 -23.67 1.43
CA TYR A 6 3.74 -23.00 2.67
C TYR A 6 4.80 -23.77 3.47
N ASP A 7 4.73 -25.10 3.47
CA ASP A 7 5.66 -25.95 4.22
C ASP A 7 7.06 -25.98 3.57
N HIS A 8 7.14 -26.01 2.24
CA HIS A 8 8.41 -25.95 1.51
C HIS A 8 9.16 -24.63 1.70
N ASP A 9 8.44 -23.52 1.65
CA ASP A 9 9.00 -22.19 1.85
C ASP A 9 9.51 -21.97 3.27
N PHE A 10 8.85 -22.53 4.28
CA PHE A 10 9.27 -22.45 5.67
C PHE A 10 10.53 -23.30 5.95
N ILE A 11 10.61 -24.50 5.39
CA ILE A 11 11.77 -25.40 5.52
C ILE A 11 13.00 -24.79 4.83
N ASP A 12 12.83 -24.21 3.63
CA ASP A 12 13.92 -23.58 2.88
C ASP A 12 14.47 -22.33 3.58
N ARG A 13 13.60 -21.55 4.21
CA ARG A 13 14.00 -20.39 5.05
C ARG A 13 14.80 -20.79 6.28
N ASN A 14 14.40 -21.85 6.98
CA ASN A 14 15.15 -22.34 8.12
C ASN A 14 16.53 -22.89 7.71
N LYS A 15 16.66 -23.53 6.55
CA LYS A 15 17.95 -23.97 6.00
C LYS A 15 18.85 -22.78 5.64
N LYS A 16 18.33 -21.74 5.02
CA LYS A 16 19.07 -20.50 4.70
C LYS A 16 19.49 -19.74 5.95
N ALA A 17 18.64 -19.65 6.98
CA ALA A 17 18.98 -19.06 8.26
C ALA A 17 20.12 -19.81 8.96
N SER A 18 20.03 -21.13 9.03
CA SER A 18 21.07 -21.99 9.57
C SER A 18 22.39 -21.88 8.79
N SER A 19 22.35 -21.70 7.47
CA SER A 19 23.53 -21.49 6.64
C SER A 19 24.22 -20.15 6.94
N SER A 20 23.45 -19.05 7.03
CA SER A 20 23.99 -17.72 7.30
C SER A 20 24.68 -17.63 8.67
N VAL A 21 24.03 -18.18 9.71
CA VAL A 21 24.63 -18.24 11.06
C VAL A 21 25.90 -19.12 11.09
N ARG A 22 25.90 -20.24 10.37
CA ARG A 22 27.13 -21.10 10.27
C ARG A 22 28.28 -20.37 9.61
N VAL A 23 28.02 -19.58 8.55
CA VAL A 23 29.07 -18.77 7.92
C VAL A 23 29.65 -17.74 8.89
N ALA A 24 28.80 -17.05 9.66
CA ALA A 24 29.25 -16.08 10.65
C ALA A 24 30.08 -16.75 11.75
N LEU A 25 29.67 -17.92 12.26
CA LEU A 25 30.42 -18.67 13.23
C LEU A 25 31.80 -19.14 12.72
N LEU A 26 31.87 -19.59 11.46
CA LEU A 26 33.14 -19.95 10.82
C LEU A 26 34.06 -18.73 10.69
N LEU A 27 33.57 -17.60 10.28
CA LEU A 27 34.35 -16.35 10.19
C LEU A 27 34.87 -15.93 11.56
N SER A 28 34.02 -15.94 12.60
CA SER A 28 34.42 -15.62 13.96
C SER A 28 35.48 -16.60 14.47
N ALA A 29 35.31 -17.91 14.23
CA ALA A 29 36.30 -18.92 14.62
C ALA A 29 37.65 -18.69 13.93
N LEU A 30 37.67 -18.36 12.64
CA LEU A 30 38.91 -18.02 11.93
C LEU A 30 39.61 -16.78 12.52
N ILE A 31 38.85 -15.74 12.86
CA ILE A 31 39.37 -14.54 13.51
C ILE A 31 39.97 -14.89 14.88
N ILE A 32 39.27 -15.68 15.69
CA ILE A 32 39.76 -16.12 17.00
C ILE A 32 41.07 -16.92 16.85
N ILE A 33 41.09 -17.89 15.95
CA ILE A 33 42.29 -18.70 15.69
C ILE A 33 43.46 -17.82 15.23
N PHE A 34 43.22 -16.89 14.30
CA PHE A 34 44.24 -15.96 13.85
C PHE A 34 44.79 -15.14 15.00
N ASN A 35 43.94 -14.55 15.85
CA ASN A 35 44.39 -13.75 16.99
C ASN A 35 45.18 -14.56 17.99
N LEU A 36 44.76 -15.78 18.31
CA LEU A 36 45.48 -16.67 19.24
C LEU A 36 46.83 -17.12 18.72
N LEU A 37 47.02 -17.25 17.40
CA LEU A 37 48.29 -17.69 16.81
C LEU A 37 49.32 -16.56 16.68
N PHE A 38 48.88 -15.35 16.42
CA PHE A 38 49.77 -14.26 16.00
C PHE A 38 50.01 -13.19 17.07
N PHE A 39 49.19 -13.13 18.13
CA PHE A 39 49.32 -12.08 19.15
C PHE A 39 49.60 -12.66 20.55
N LYS A 40 50.23 -11.83 21.40
CA LYS A 40 50.55 -12.17 22.79
C LYS A 40 49.27 -12.14 23.64
N HIS A 41 49.09 -13.19 24.46
CA HIS A 41 47.91 -13.32 25.33
C HIS A 41 48.07 -12.49 26.60
N ARG A 42 46.95 -11.96 27.12
CA ARG A 42 46.79 -11.45 28.48
C ARG A 42 46.43 -12.59 29.43
N ASP A 43 46.50 -12.35 30.73
CA ASP A 43 46.01 -13.37 31.68
C ASP A 43 44.48 -13.47 31.60
N PHE A 44 43.99 -14.63 31.18
CA PHE A 44 42.58 -14.85 30.92
C PHE A 44 41.72 -14.71 32.19
N GLN A 45 42.22 -15.21 33.36
CA GLN A 45 41.44 -15.12 34.59
C GLN A 45 41.36 -13.68 35.13
N GLU A 46 42.42 -12.92 35.02
CA GLU A 46 42.48 -11.54 35.42
C GLU A 46 41.51 -10.66 34.56
N GLN A 47 41.55 -10.88 33.25
CA GLN A 47 40.66 -10.13 32.34
C GLN A 47 39.18 -10.48 32.52
N LEU A 48 38.86 -11.76 32.72
CA LEU A 48 37.46 -12.18 32.91
C LEU A 48 36.86 -11.62 34.21
N HIS A 49 37.66 -11.46 35.30
CA HIS A 49 37.16 -11.00 36.61
C HIS A 49 37.17 -9.48 36.76
N ASN A 50 38.16 -8.81 36.18
CA ASN A 50 38.41 -7.38 36.45
C ASN A 50 38.05 -6.44 35.30
N ASN A 51 37.68 -7.00 34.14
CA ASN A 51 37.40 -6.18 32.97
C ASN A 51 35.90 -6.24 32.56
N PRO A 52 35.08 -5.20 32.85
CA PRO A 52 33.69 -5.14 32.44
C PRO A 52 33.50 -5.16 30.93
N GLY A 53 34.49 -4.75 30.13
CA GLY A 53 34.44 -4.72 28.66
C GLY A 53 34.20 -6.13 28.09
N SER A 54 34.86 -7.14 28.61
CA SER A 54 34.72 -8.53 28.16
C SER A 54 33.26 -9.05 28.22
N TYR A 55 32.48 -8.62 29.19
CA TYR A 55 31.03 -8.97 29.28
C TYR A 55 30.19 -8.20 28.31
N THR A 56 30.45 -6.88 28.13
CA THR A 56 29.68 -6.05 27.19
C THR A 56 29.86 -6.50 25.76
N ASP A 57 31.07 -6.86 25.36
CA ASP A 57 31.41 -7.32 24.01
C ASP A 57 30.84 -8.72 23.72
N SER A 58 30.89 -9.60 24.76
CA SER A 58 30.21 -10.90 24.67
C SER A 58 28.71 -10.76 24.42
N ILE A 59 28.04 -9.87 25.16
CA ILE A 59 26.61 -9.61 25.02
C ILE A 59 26.33 -9.03 23.63
N ALA A 60 27.12 -8.06 23.17
CA ALA A 60 26.97 -7.43 21.85
C ALA A 60 27.13 -8.49 20.74
N LEU A 61 28.12 -9.36 20.83
CA LEU A 61 28.33 -10.40 19.85
C LEU A 61 27.17 -11.41 19.79
N VAL A 62 26.68 -11.89 20.94
CA VAL A 62 25.51 -12.77 21.03
C VAL A 62 24.28 -12.08 20.44
N PHE A 63 24.09 -10.80 20.70
CA PHE A 63 22.96 -10.04 20.17
C PHE A 63 23.02 -9.89 18.64
N LEU A 64 24.20 -9.68 18.07
CA LEU A 64 24.39 -9.64 16.61
C LEU A 64 24.07 -10.98 15.94
N PHE A 65 24.49 -12.09 16.54
CA PHE A 65 24.13 -13.44 16.08
C PHE A 65 22.62 -13.69 16.16
N PHE A 66 21.98 -13.22 17.22
CA PHE A 66 20.52 -13.28 17.36
C PHE A 66 19.81 -12.50 16.26
N ILE A 67 20.22 -11.23 15.99
CA ILE A 67 19.68 -10.43 14.90
C ILE A 67 19.88 -11.13 13.55
N LEU A 68 21.06 -11.67 13.28
CA LEU A 68 21.34 -12.40 12.04
C LEU A 68 20.40 -13.60 11.87
N SER A 69 20.17 -14.35 12.95
CA SER A 69 19.23 -15.48 12.95
C SER A 69 17.80 -15.02 12.65
N CYS A 70 17.35 -13.95 13.30
CA CYS A 70 16.01 -13.38 13.09
C CYS A 70 15.82 -12.87 11.66
N THR A 71 16.74 -12.06 11.15
CA THR A 71 16.65 -11.49 9.79
C THR A 71 16.72 -12.56 8.71
N SER A 72 17.38 -13.68 8.98
CA SER A 72 17.48 -14.80 8.04
C SER A 72 16.17 -15.58 7.89
N LYS A 73 15.24 -15.48 8.86
CA LYS A 73 13.92 -16.13 8.83
C LYS A 73 12.84 -15.27 8.16
N ILE A 74 13.07 -13.96 8.07
CA ILE A 74 12.09 -13.02 7.51
C ILE A 74 12.16 -13.08 5.97
N SER A 75 10.98 -13.05 5.32
CA SER A 75 10.87 -12.94 3.87
C SER A 75 11.14 -11.49 3.42
N LEU A 76 12.40 -11.20 3.16
CA LEU A 76 12.83 -9.92 2.58
C LEU A 76 13.05 -10.08 1.07
N ASN A 77 13.01 -8.96 0.33
CA ASN A 77 13.46 -9.01 -1.06
C ASN A 77 14.98 -9.30 -1.11
N HIS A 78 15.45 -9.71 -2.29
CA HIS A 78 16.82 -10.14 -2.46
C HIS A 78 17.85 -9.04 -2.07
N THR A 79 17.61 -7.80 -2.47
CA THR A 79 18.53 -6.67 -2.22
C THR A 79 18.61 -6.32 -0.73
N SER A 80 17.46 -6.12 -0.06
CA SER A 80 17.43 -5.82 1.38
C SER A 80 18.00 -6.96 2.22
N ALA A 81 17.63 -8.21 1.89
CA ALA A 81 18.14 -9.38 2.58
C ALA A 81 19.65 -9.52 2.45
N LEU A 82 20.18 -9.33 1.24
CA LEU A 82 21.61 -9.43 0.97
C LEU A 82 22.39 -8.36 1.74
N SER A 83 21.96 -7.10 1.64
CA SER A 83 22.63 -5.96 2.29
C SER A 83 22.64 -6.11 3.82
N ILE A 84 21.48 -6.46 4.43
CA ILE A 84 21.41 -6.66 5.89
C ILE A 84 22.31 -7.82 6.33
N ARG A 85 22.23 -8.95 5.64
CA ARG A 85 23.03 -10.15 6.03
C ARG A 85 24.51 -9.92 5.86
N LEU A 86 24.96 -9.37 4.72
CA LEU A 86 26.37 -9.03 4.51
C LEU A 86 26.85 -8.00 5.52
N GLY A 87 26.08 -6.95 5.76
CA GLY A 87 26.39 -5.94 6.78
C GLY A 87 26.54 -6.55 8.18
N LEU A 88 25.63 -7.45 8.57
CA LEU A 88 25.72 -8.17 9.85
C LEU A 88 26.93 -9.10 9.91
N HIS A 89 27.28 -9.82 8.83
CA HIS A 89 28.47 -10.65 8.83
C HIS A 89 29.74 -9.81 9.06
N VAL A 90 29.85 -8.68 8.34
CA VAL A 90 30.99 -7.76 8.50
C VAL A 90 31.02 -7.15 9.91
N TRP A 91 29.87 -6.80 10.47
CA TRP A 91 29.77 -6.26 11.82
C TRP A 91 30.11 -7.32 12.89
N ILE A 92 29.70 -8.57 12.73
CA ILE A 92 30.07 -9.68 13.60
C ILE A 92 31.61 -9.92 13.54
N CYS A 93 32.23 -9.81 12.37
CA CYS A 93 33.68 -9.88 12.26
C CYS A 93 34.36 -8.78 13.09
N SER A 94 33.90 -7.51 12.96
CA SER A 94 34.42 -6.43 13.81
C SER A 94 34.23 -6.69 15.29
N ALA A 95 33.02 -7.05 15.73
CA ALA A 95 32.73 -7.35 17.13
C ALA A 95 33.54 -8.56 17.67
N THR A 96 33.94 -9.50 16.79
CA THR A 96 34.82 -10.59 17.18
C THR A 96 36.27 -10.10 17.42
N PHE A 97 36.76 -9.15 16.64
CA PHE A 97 38.05 -8.50 16.90
C PHE A 97 38.01 -7.70 18.19
N ASP A 98 36.98 -6.92 18.45
CA ASP A 98 36.74 -6.11 19.65
C ASP A 98 36.76 -7.02 20.91
N PHE A 99 35.98 -8.11 20.86
CA PHE A 99 35.99 -9.13 21.94
C PHE A 99 37.36 -9.74 22.17
N MET A 100 38.15 -9.99 21.12
CA MET A 100 39.48 -10.58 21.24
C MET A 100 40.52 -9.60 21.83
N ASP A 101 40.37 -8.27 21.60
CA ASP A 101 41.26 -7.25 22.16
C ASP A 101 41.28 -7.26 23.71
N GLU A 102 40.19 -7.72 24.31
CA GLU A 102 40.14 -7.87 25.78
C GLU A 102 41.11 -8.94 26.32
N PHE A 103 41.41 -9.98 25.55
CA PHE A 103 42.19 -11.15 25.97
C PHE A 103 43.59 -11.21 25.38
N ILE A 104 43.90 -10.38 24.41
CA ILE A 104 45.19 -10.38 23.70
C ILE A 104 45.68 -8.94 23.47
N TYR A 105 47.01 -8.83 23.28
CA TYR A 105 47.63 -7.54 22.93
C TYR A 105 47.58 -7.34 21.41
N GLN A 106 46.54 -6.75 20.90
CA GLN A 106 46.43 -6.39 19.48
C GLN A 106 47.29 -5.16 19.15
N PRO A 107 47.93 -5.13 17.97
CA PRO A 107 48.57 -3.90 17.49
C PRO A 107 47.52 -2.82 17.28
N LYS A 108 47.80 -1.54 17.64
CA LYS A 108 46.90 -0.40 17.46
C LYS A 108 46.41 -0.27 16.03
N LEU A 109 47.19 -0.69 15.06
CA LEU A 109 46.84 -0.69 13.65
C LEU A 109 45.66 -1.63 13.36
N VAL A 110 45.53 -2.75 14.04
CA VAL A 110 44.42 -3.70 13.88
C VAL A 110 43.15 -3.09 14.47
N GLY A 111 43.19 -2.54 15.70
CA GLY A 111 42.03 -1.92 16.32
C GLY A 111 41.49 -0.74 15.51
N TYR A 112 42.35 0.25 15.16
CA TYR A 112 41.88 1.44 14.45
C TYR A 112 41.50 1.24 13.00
N TYR A 113 42.19 0.39 12.25
CA TYR A 113 41.96 0.27 10.81
C TYR A 113 41.15 -0.96 10.41
N VAL A 114 41.31 -2.09 11.09
CA VAL A 114 40.58 -3.30 10.72
C VAL A 114 39.22 -3.33 11.42
N GLU A 115 39.22 -3.17 12.72
CA GLU A 115 38.01 -3.28 13.55
C GLU A 115 37.03 -2.16 13.29
N ASP A 116 37.47 -0.89 13.44
CA ASP A 116 36.56 0.28 13.24
C ASP A 116 36.06 0.40 11.80
N MET A 117 36.93 0.12 10.80
CA MET A 117 36.50 0.11 9.40
C MET A 117 35.46 -0.97 9.12
N LEU A 118 35.66 -2.19 9.62
CA LEU A 118 34.66 -3.27 9.48
C LEU A 118 33.36 -2.91 10.18
N ARG A 119 33.43 -2.28 11.36
CA ARG A 119 32.24 -1.82 12.11
C ARG A 119 31.44 -0.82 11.28
N ILE A 120 32.08 0.21 10.75
CA ILE A 120 31.46 1.24 9.92
C ILE A 120 30.85 0.63 8.65
N ILE A 121 31.59 -0.21 7.94
CA ILE A 121 31.09 -0.88 6.73
C ILE A 121 29.89 -1.78 7.05
N GLY A 122 29.98 -2.56 8.14
CA GLY A 122 28.89 -3.41 8.61
C GLY A 122 27.63 -2.63 8.94
N MET A 123 27.76 -1.56 9.72
CA MET A 123 26.65 -0.65 10.08
C MET A 123 26.03 0.00 8.84
N PHE A 124 26.86 0.47 7.89
CA PHE A 124 26.38 1.06 6.66
C PHE A 124 25.60 0.05 5.80
N GLY A 125 26.09 -1.18 5.70
CA GLY A 125 25.41 -2.27 4.98
C GLY A 125 24.06 -2.60 5.59
N VAL A 126 23.97 -2.68 6.91
CA VAL A 126 22.70 -2.89 7.63
C VAL A 126 21.75 -1.69 7.42
N GLY A 127 22.25 -0.46 7.61
CA GLY A 127 21.47 0.76 7.42
C GLY A 127 20.89 0.90 6.00
N PHE A 128 21.70 0.60 4.97
CA PHE A 128 21.26 0.58 3.59
C PHE A 128 20.18 -0.49 3.34
N GLY A 129 20.38 -1.69 3.91
CA GLY A 129 19.41 -2.76 3.80
C GLY A 129 18.07 -2.43 4.48
N VAL A 130 18.10 -1.77 5.64
CA VAL A 130 16.88 -1.26 6.32
C VAL A 130 16.21 -0.16 5.51
N TYR A 131 16.97 0.78 4.96
CA TYR A 131 16.44 1.82 4.09
C TYR A 131 15.68 1.23 2.88
N THR A 132 16.30 0.28 2.16
CA THR A 132 15.65 -0.38 1.02
C THR A 132 14.41 -1.18 1.43
N LEU A 133 14.40 -1.77 2.62
CA LEU A 133 13.24 -2.46 3.18
C LEU A 133 12.07 -1.49 3.45
N ILE A 134 12.35 -0.35 4.07
CA ILE A 134 11.33 0.69 4.33
C ILE A 134 10.73 1.19 3.03
N GLN A 135 11.55 1.46 2.01
CA GLN A 135 11.06 1.86 0.68
C GLN A 135 10.13 0.81 0.06
N GLN A 136 10.51 -0.46 0.17
CA GLN A 136 9.69 -1.55 -0.34
C GLN A 136 8.33 -1.67 0.38
N ILE A 137 8.33 -1.56 1.72
CA ILE A 137 7.09 -1.59 2.51
C ILE A 137 6.19 -0.41 2.12
N ASN A 138 6.76 0.78 1.98
CA ASN A 138 6.01 1.96 1.59
C ASN A 138 5.37 1.80 0.19
N ASN A 139 6.14 1.29 -0.79
CA ASN A 139 5.61 1.04 -2.13
C ASN A 139 4.46 0.03 -2.13
N LYS A 140 4.62 -1.10 -1.42
CA LYS A 140 3.54 -2.09 -1.26
C LYS A 140 2.31 -1.51 -0.56
N TYR A 141 2.51 -0.66 0.45
CA TYR A 141 1.43 0.02 1.14
C TYR A 141 0.66 0.95 0.20
N VAL A 142 1.38 1.73 -0.62
CA VAL A 142 0.78 2.63 -1.61
C VAL A 142 0.00 1.83 -2.67
N GLU A 143 0.58 0.75 -3.21
CA GLU A 143 -0.09 -0.16 -4.15
C GLU A 143 -1.37 -0.77 -3.57
N ALA A 144 -1.29 -1.33 -2.36
CA ALA A 144 -2.45 -1.89 -1.66
C ALA A 144 -3.52 -0.83 -1.39
N ARG A 145 -3.12 0.41 -1.10
CA ARG A 145 -4.03 1.53 -0.91
C ARG A 145 -4.72 1.92 -2.22
N ILE A 146 -3.99 1.99 -3.32
CA ILE A 146 -4.56 2.29 -4.65
C ILE A 146 -5.57 1.20 -5.03
N GLN A 147 -5.22 -0.08 -4.92
CA GLN A 147 -6.13 -1.20 -5.17
C GLN A 147 -7.37 -1.16 -4.28
N SER A 148 -7.23 -0.74 -3.01
CA SER A 148 -8.35 -0.59 -2.07
C SER A 148 -9.32 0.54 -2.44
N PHE A 149 -8.95 1.46 -3.35
CA PHE A 149 -9.79 2.57 -3.79
C PHE A 149 -10.34 2.43 -5.21
N SER A 150 -10.03 1.35 -5.92
CA SER A 150 -10.53 1.06 -7.26
C SER A 150 -11.57 -0.06 -7.23
N ASP A 151 -12.50 -0.02 -8.18
CA ASP A 151 -13.44 -1.11 -8.45
C ASP A 151 -12.81 -2.06 -9.48
N GLU A 152 -12.76 -3.37 -9.19
CA GLU A 152 -12.06 -4.36 -10.01
C GLU A 152 -12.69 -4.53 -11.39
N LEU A 153 -14.01 -4.38 -11.51
CA LEU A 153 -14.74 -4.59 -12.76
C LEU A 153 -14.65 -3.41 -13.72
N THR A 154 -14.81 -2.19 -13.19
CA THR A 154 -14.90 -0.98 -14.01
C THR A 154 -13.62 -0.17 -14.04
N GLN A 155 -12.66 -0.47 -13.15
CA GLN A 155 -11.41 0.27 -12.93
C GLN A 155 -11.61 1.73 -12.50
N LEU A 156 -12.85 2.16 -12.25
CA LEU A 156 -13.14 3.45 -11.64
C LEU A 156 -12.81 3.44 -10.15
N PRO A 157 -12.58 4.59 -9.54
CA PRO A 157 -12.59 4.73 -8.09
C PRO A 157 -13.88 4.16 -7.49
N ASN A 158 -13.75 3.48 -6.34
CA ASN A 158 -14.86 2.79 -5.68
C ASN A 158 -15.58 3.67 -4.65
N ARG A 159 -16.61 3.11 -4.00
CA ARG A 159 -17.40 3.79 -2.96
C ARG A 159 -16.53 4.36 -1.82
N ARG A 160 -15.45 3.68 -1.43
CA ARG A 160 -14.56 4.16 -0.36
C ARG A 160 -13.85 5.46 -0.77
N PHE A 161 -13.36 5.50 -2.01
CA PHE A 161 -12.79 6.71 -2.58
C PHE A 161 -13.82 7.84 -2.61
N PHE A 162 -15.02 7.58 -3.15
CA PHE A 162 -16.11 8.55 -3.24
C PHE A 162 -16.43 9.22 -1.90
N ILE A 163 -16.64 8.43 -0.85
CA ILE A 163 -16.93 8.96 0.49
C ILE A 163 -15.77 9.82 1.03
N ASN A 164 -14.53 9.39 0.80
CA ASN A 164 -13.36 10.17 1.23
C ASN A 164 -13.26 11.50 0.48
N GLU A 165 -13.55 11.53 -0.82
CA GLU A 165 -13.55 12.77 -1.61
C GLU A 165 -14.65 13.73 -1.14
N LEU A 166 -15.85 13.23 -0.91
CA LEU A 166 -16.94 14.08 -0.41
C LEU A 166 -16.62 14.74 0.93
N LYS A 167 -15.97 14.02 1.86
CA LYS A 167 -15.52 14.59 3.13
C LYS A 167 -14.52 15.72 2.95
N LYS A 168 -13.60 15.61 1.99
CA LYS A 168 -12.64 16.71 1.67
C LYS A 168 -13.29 17.95 1.08
N LEU A 169 -14.51 17.82 0.56
CA LEU A 169 -15.28 18.88 -0.07
C LEU A 169 -16.29 19.55 0.88
N GLU A 170 -16.18 19.33 2.19
CA GLU A 170 -17.14 19.84 3.16
C GLU A 170 -17.30 21.38 3.11
N ALA A 171 -16.21 22.11 2.91
CA ALA A 171 -16.18 23.58 2.77
C ALA A 171 -16.36 24.07 1.32
N LYS A 172 -16.55 23.18 0.33
CA LYS A 172 -16.67 23.51 -1.10
C LYS A 172 -18.10 23.30 -1.58
N THR A 173 -18.41 23.84 -2.76
CA THR A 173 -19.73 23.73 -3.40
C THR A 173 -19.67 22.97 -4.73
N PRO A 174 -19.28 21.66 -4.72
CA PRO A 174 -19.22 20.84 -5.92
C PRO A 174 -20.62 20.51 -6.44
N TYR A 175 -20.68 20.06 -7.69
CA TYR A 175 -21.82 19.31 -8.19
C TYR A 175 -21.62 17.83 -7.98
N LEU A 176 -22.68 17.13 -7.61
CA LEU A 176 -22.75 15.68 -7.49
C LEU A 176 -23.82 15.15 -8.44
N PHE A 177 -23.47 14.07 -9.14
CA PHE A 177 -24.39 13.29 -9.96
C PHE A 177 -24.37 11.86 -9.42
N ILE A 178 -25.52 11.34 -9.01
CA ILE A 178 -25.70 9.93 -8.68
C ILE A 178 -26.46 9.29 -9.84
N ILE A 179 -25.90 8.23 -10.38
CA ILE A 179 -26.33 7.61 -11.63
C ILE A 179 -26.65 6.16 -11.35
N ASP A 180 -27.76 5.67 -11.88
CA ASP A 180 -28.15 4.28 -11.74
C ASP A 180 -28.61 3.73 -13.10
N ILE A 181 -28.22 2.49 -13.37
CA ILE A 181 -28.58 1.81 -14.61
C ILE A 181 -30.02 1.31 -14.53
N ASP A 182 -30.86 1.81 -15.45
CA ASP A 182 -32.26 1.48 -15.47
C ASP A 182 -32.51 0.00 -15.79
N ASN A 183 -33.33 -0.64 -14.95
CA ASN A 183 -33.73 -2.03 -15.10
C ASN A 183 -32.56 -3.03 -15.16
N PHE A 184 -31.45 -2.78 -14.48
CA PHE A 184 -30.24 -3.61 -14.51
C PHE A 184 -30.52 -5.06 -14.08
N LYS A 185 -31.38 -5.25 -13.07
CA LYS A 185 -31.83 -6.58 -12.66
C LYS A 185 -32.50 -7.35 -13.82
N VAL A 186 -33.36 -6.70 -14.61
CA VAL A 186 -34.01 -7.31 -15.77
C VAL A 186 -32.98 -7.72 -16.83
N ILE A 187 -31.94 -6.92 -17.01
CA ILE A 187 -30.81 -7.25 -17.91
C ILE A 187 -30.10 -8.52 -17.43
N ASN A 188 -29.78 -8.59 -16.13
CA ASN A 188 -29.14 -9.77 -15.55
C ASN A 188 -30.02 -11.02 -15.64
N ASP A 189 -31.29 -10.91 -15.29
CA ASP A 189 -32.25 -12.02 -15.33
C ASP A 189 -32.43 -12.56 -16.76
N LYS A 190 -32.41 -11.68 -17.75
CA LYS A 190 -32.65 -12.03 -19.18
C LYS A 190 -31.38 -12.49 -19.92
N TYR A 191 -30.23 -11.91 -19.62
CA TYR A 191 -29.00 -12.11 -20.41
C TYR A 191 -27.82 -12.69 -19.59
N GLY A 192 -28.04 -12.93 -18.31
CA GLY A 192 -27.03 -13.46 -17.37
C GLY A 192 -26.11 -12.39 -16.79
N HIS A 193 -25.52 -12.69 -15.63
CA HIS A 193 -24.61 -11.80 -14.90
C HIS A 193 -23.38 -11.41 -15.71
N THR A 194 -22.80 -12.32 -16.51
CA THR A 194 -21.67 -12.01 -17.38
C THR A 194 -21.97 -10.85 -18.35
N LYS A 195 -23.22 -10.81 -18.86
CA LYS A 195 -23.64 -9.70 -19.73
C LYS A 195 -23.83 -8.41 -18.94
N GLY A 196 -24.34 -8.50 -17.73
CA GLY A 196 -24.42 -7.36 -16.82
C GLY A 196 -23.02 -6.78 -16.53
N ASP A 197 -22.06 -7.64 -16.22
CA ASP A 197 -20.66 -7.23 -15.96
C ASP A 197 -20.02 -6.56 -17.18
N GLU A 198 -20.26 -7.06 -18.39
CA GLU A 198 -19.81 -6.44 -19.64
C GLU A 198 -20.38 -5.01 -19.79
N ILE A 199 -21.65 -4.83 -19.46
CA ILE A 199 -22.34 -3.52 -19.54
C ILE A 199 -21.77 -2.56 -18.49
N LEU A 200 -21.60 -3.01 -17.25
CA LEU A 200 -20.99 -2.22 -16.18
C LEU A 200 -19.58 -1.76 -16.55
N SER A 201 -18.75 -2.67 -17.06
CA SER A 201 -17.40 -2.35 -17.51
C SER A 201 -17.38 -1.34 -18.66
N LYS A 202 -18.26 -1.51 -19.66
CA LYS A 202 -18.39 -0.55 -20.78
C LYS A 202 -18.84 0.82 -20.30
N PHE A 203 -19.81 0.86 -19.39
CA PHE A 203 -20.29 2.13 -18.84
C PHE A 203 -19.22 2.81 -18.00
N GLY A 204 -18.53 2.06 -17.15
CA GLY A 204 -17.37 2.55 -16.41
C GLY A 204 -16.30 3.15 -17.32
N HIS A 205 -15.96 2.47 -18.42
CA HIS A 205 -15.02 3.00 -19.42
C HIS A 205 -15.51 4.29 -20.10
N ILE A 206 -16.83 4.45 -20.31
CA ILE A 206 -17.38 5.70 -20.80
C ILE A 206 -17.22 6.81 -19.76
N LEU A 207 -17.52 6.52 -18.50
CA LEU A 207 -17.41 7.50 -17.43
C LEU A 207 -15.97 7.93 -17.18
N SER A 208 -14.99 7.02 -17.30
CA SER A 208 -13.57 7.35 -17.13
C SER A 208 -13.05 8.39 -18.13
N ARG A 209 -13.70 8.56 -19.28
CA ARG A 209 -13.34 9.59 -20.27
C ARG A 209 -13.66 11.01 -19.82
N PHE A 210 -14.51 11.16 -18.81
CA PHE A 210 -14.81 12.47 -18.21
C PHE A 210 -13.81 12.84 -17.11
N ASP A 211 -13.01 11.86 -16.62
CA ASP A 211 -12.04 12.09 -15.55
C ASP A 211 -10.97 13.09 -15.97
N ASN A 212 -10.79 14.10 -15.12
CA ASN A 212 -9.74 15.11 -15.24
C ASN A 212 -9.52 15.78 -13.87
N SER A 213 -8.75 16.86 -13.82
CA SER A 213 -8.50 17.60 -12.57
C SER A 213 -9.75 18.18 -11.90
N GLU A 214 -10.87 18.31 -12.62
CA GLU A 214 -12.10 18.93 -12.14
C GLU A 214 -13.29 17.96 -12.04
N VAL A 215 -13.20 16.79 -12.64
CA VAL A 215 -14.26 15.77 -12.68
C VAL A 215 -13.68 14.43 -12.28
N VAL A 216 -14.34 13.73 -11.39
CA VAL A 216 -14.03 12.34 -11.05
C VAL A 216 -15.29 11.48 -11.12
N ALA A 217 -15.21 10.38 -11.84
CA ALA A 217 -16.24 9.36 -11.91
C ALA A 217 -15.90 8.21 -10.95
N THR A 218 -16.92 7.63 -10.32
CA THR A 218 -16.76 6.56 -9.32
C THR A 218 -17.86 5.53 -9.49
N ARG A 219 -17.60 4.26 -9.09
CA ARG A 219 -18.64 3.25 -8.90
C ARG A 219 -18.94 3.12 -7.41
N ILE A 220 -20.18 3.39 -7.00
CA ILE A 220 -20.58 3.47 -5.59
C ILE A 220 -21.45 2.29 -5.12
N GLY A 221 -21.96 1.49 -6.05
CA GLY A 221 -22.79 0.33 -5.76
C GLY A 221 -22.72 -0.72 -6.87
N GLY A 222 -23.62 -1.68 -6.85
CA GLY A 222 -23.70 -2.72 -7.86
C GLY A 222 -23.91 -2.17 -9.27
N GLU A 223 -24.94 -1.34 -9.42
CA GLU A 223 -25.35 -0.70 -10.68
C GLU A 223 -25.34 0.83 -10.56
N GLU A 224 -24.79 1.34 -9.45
CA GLU A 224 -24.75 2.76 -9.11
C GLU A 224 -23.37 3.36 -9.32
N PHE A 225 -23.35 4.53 -9.97
CA PHE A 225 -22.17 5.33 -10.22
C PHE A 225 -22.36 6.75 -9.70
N ALA A 226 -21.28 7.46 -9.48
CA ALA A 226 -21.34 8.87 -9.15
C ALA A 226 -20.27 9.66 -9.91
N ILE A 227 -20.58 10.94 -10.17
CA ILE A 227 -19.61 11.91 -10.70
C ILE A 227 -19.57 13.09 -9.75
N ILE A 228 -18.39 13.52 -9.37
CA ILE A 228 -18.15 14.77 -8.66
C ILE A 228 -17.53 15.75 -9.66
N LEU A 229 -18.18 16.89 -9.86
CA LEU A 229 -17.61 18.04 -10.56
C LEU A 229 -17.18 19.06 -9.48
N TYR A 230 -15.88 19.18 -9.25
CA TYR A 230 -15.29 19.96 -8.15
C TYR A 230 -15.57 21.46 -8.25
N ALA A 231 -15.60 21.98 -9.48
CA ALA A 231 -15.90 23.38 -9.76
C ALA A 231 -16.54 23.52 -11.13
N GLY A 232 -17.49 24.45 -11.28
CA GLY A 232 -18.15 24.69 -12.57
C GLY A 232 -19.39 25.55 -12.44
N THR A 233 -19.92 25.93 -13.61
CA THR A 233 -21.23 26.61 -13.75
C THR A 233 -22.35 25.59 -13.88
N GLN A 234 -23.60 26.04 -13.70
CA GLN A 234 -24.78 25.21 -13.90
C GLN A 234 -24.82 24.65 -15.34
N ASP A 235 -24.51 25.47 -16.33
CA ASP A 235 -24.51 25.08 -17.76
C ASP A 235 -23.50 23.92 -18.00
N ARG A 236 -22.33 23.97 -17.36
CA ARG A 236 -21.33 22.93 -17.46
C ARG A 236 -21.82 21.61 -16.82
N ALA A 237 -22.46 21.71 -15.67
CA ALA A 237 -23.01 20.55 -14.98
C ALA A 237 -24.15 19.91 -15.81
N GLU A 238 -25.04 20.73 -16.39
CA GLU A 238 -26.09 20.23 -17.27
C GLU A 238 -25.55 19.61 -18.56
N LYS A 239 -24.51 20.20 -19.15
CA LYS A 239 -23.84 19.63 -20.32
C LYS A 239 -23.27 18.28 -20.00
N LEU A 240 -22.56 18.14 -18.83
CA LEU A 240 -22.00 16.89 -18.38
C LEU A 240 -23.10 15.82 -18.22
N ALA A 241 -24.19 16.11 -17.54
CA ALA A 241 -25.29 15.17 -17.37
C ALA A 241 -25.88 14.70 -18.72
N ARG A 242 -26.10 15.64 -19.66
CA ARG A 242 -26.57 15.30 -21.01
C ARG A 242 -25.60 14.43 -21.79
N GLU A 243 -24.30 14.68 -21.66
CA GLU A 243 -23.28 13.87 -22.31
C GLU A 243 -23.21 12.46 -21.71
N VAL A 244 -23.38 12.30 -20.41
CA VAL A 244 -23.46 10.97 -19.75
C VAL A 244 -24.65 10.19 -20.29
N LEU A 245 -25.86 10.77 -20.30
CA LEU A 245 -27.06 10.13 -20.87
C LEU A 245 -26.86 9.72 -22.34
N LYS A 246 -26.35 10.64 -23.16
CA LYS A 246 -26.07 10.39 -24.57
C LYS A 246 -25.06 9.25 -24.80
N ASN A 247 -24.03 9.18 -23.98
CA ASN A 247 -23.01 8.15 -24.13
C ASN A 247 -23.48 6.79 -23.57
N ALA A 248 -24.28 6.76 -22.51
CA ALA A 248 -24.94 5.54 -22.05
C ALA A 248 -25.79 4.92 -23.16
N ASN A 249 -26.59 5.71 -23.85
CA ASN A 249 -27.40 5.28 -24.97
C ASN A 249 -26.63 4.77 -26.20
N LYS A 250 -25.31 4.83 -26.23
CA LYS A 250 -24.48 4.20 -27.26
C LYS A 250 -24.14 2.74 -26.94
N ILE A 251 -24.34 2.32 -25.69
CA ILE A 251 -24.10 0.92 -25.29
C ILE A 251 -25.28 0.05 -25.74
N ILE A 252 -24.99 -0.87 -26.64
CA ILE A 252 -25.98 -1.84 -27.11
C ILE A 252 -25.97 -3.04 -26.17
N ILE A 253 -27.11 -3.34 -25.57
CA ILE A 253 -27.30 -4.51 -24.72
C ILE A 253 -27.42 -5.76 -25.57
N LYS A 254 -28.44 -5.83 -26.44
CA LYS A 254 -28.68 -6.87 -27.46
C LYS A 254 -29.85 -6.40 -28.38
N ASN A 255 -29.81 -6.80 -29.67
CA ASN A 255 -30.90 -6.59 -30.62
C ASN A 255 -31.47 -5.14 -30.63
N MET A 256 -30.59 -4.14 -30.74
CA MET A 256 -30.92 -2.72 -30.76
C MET A 256 -31.58 -2.16 -29.46
N HIS A 257 -31.46 -2.88 -28.34
CA HIS A 257 -31.81 -2.31 -27.03
C HIS A 257 -30.58 -1.58 -26.48
N TYR A 258 -30.76 -0.31 -26.18
CA TYR A 258 -29.71 0.60 -25.68
C TYR A 258 -29.75 0.70 -24.16
N LEU A 259 -28.60 0.96 -23.55
CA LEU A 259 -28.52 1.19 -22.13
C LEU A 259 -29.17 2.52 -21.76
N SER A 260 -30.08 2.48 -20.78
CA SER A 260 -30.67 3.66 -20.16
C SER A 260 -30.14 3.84 -18.75
N VAL A 261 -29.92 5.08 -18.34
CA VAL A 261 -29.51 5.45 -16.99
C VAL A 261 -30.34 6.62 -16.47
N SER A 262 -30.65 6.61 -15.19
CA SER A 262 -31.29 7.72 -14.50
C SER A 262 -30.25 8.47 -13.66
N ILE A 263 -30.35 9.79 -13.61
CA ILE A 263 -29.39 10.65 -12.92
C ILE A 263 -30.13 11.57 -11.95
N GLY A 264 -29.72 11.55 -10.68
CA GLY A 264 -29.98 12.62 -9.73
C GLY A 264 -28.79 13.56 -9.70
N ALA A 265 -29.01 14.85 -9.86
CA ALA A 265 -27.95 15.85 -9.87
C ALA A 265 -28.22 16.98 -8.88
N GLY A 266 -27.20 17.59 -8.32
CA GLY A 266 -27.36 18.74 -7.46
C GLY A 266 -26.05 19.48 -7.19
N LYS A 267 -26.15 20.74 -6.80
CA LYS A 267 -25.07 21.57 -6.31
C LYS A 267 -25.10 21.59 -4.79
N LYS A 268 -23.94 21.36 -4.16
CA LYS A 268 -23.79 21.53 -2.71
C LYS A 268 -23.90 22.99 -2.34
N GLN A 269 -24.73 23.30 -1.36
CA GLN A 269 -24.85 24.66 -0.85
C GLN A 269 -23.75 24.97 0.18
N PRO A 270 -23.37 26.24 0.35
CA PRO A 270 -22.46 26.64 1.42
C PRO A 270 -22.98 26.16 2.79
N GLN A 271 -22.07 25.63 3.61
CA GLN A 271 -22.39 25.08 4.95
C GLN A 271 -23.38 23.91 4.99
N GLU A 272 -23.82 23.39 3.86
CA GLU A 272 -24.67 22.22 3.81
C GLU A 272 -23.86 20.97 4.25
N PRO A 273 -24.32 20.19 5.25
CA PRO A 273 -23.69 18.93 5.60
C PRO A 273 -23.70 17.97 4.42
N THR A 274 -22.59 17.27 4.22
CA THR A 274 -22.41 16.35 3.08
C THR A 274 -23.51 15.28 3.02
N GLU A 275 -23.97 14.77 4.17
CA GLU A 275 -25.05 13.79 4.23
C GLU A 275 -26.39 14.34 3.76
N HIS A 276 -26.71 15.58 4.09
CA HIS A 276 -27.94 16.24 3.59
C HIS A 276 -27.88 16.48 2.09
N PHE A 277 -26.72 16.91 1.60
CA PHE A 277 -26.49 17.08 0.17
C PHE A 277 -26.67 15.78 -0.60
N MET A 278 -26.03 14.68 -0.16
CA MET A 278 -26.19 13.36 -0.77
C MET A 278 -27.68 12.95 -0.79
N LYS A 279 -28.37 13.08 0.34
CA LYS A 279 -29.79 12.72 0.44
C LYS A 279 -30.66 13.49 -0.54
N ARG A 280 -30.39 14.80 -0.76
CA ARG A 280 -31.12 15.58 -1.77
C ARG A 280 -30.90 15.04 -3.18
N VAL A 281 -29.67 14.69 -3.52
CA VAL A 281 -29.32 14.13 -4.82
C VAL A 281 -29.95 12.74 -5.01
N ASP A 282 -29.97 11.91 -3.97
CA ASP A 282 -30.65 10.61 -4.00
C ASP A 282 -32.17 10.76 -4.22
N VAL A 283 -32.80 11.74 -3.59
CA VAL A 283 -34.22 12.05 -3.83
C VAL A 283 -34.45 12.43 -5.29
N ALA A 284 -33.57 13.22 -5.89
CA ALA A 284 -33.66 13.58 -7.31
C ALA A 284 -33.49 12.34 -8.21
N LEU A 285 -32.55 11.43 -7.90
CA LEU A 285 -32.43 10.16 -8.62
C LEU A 285 -33.69 9.31 -8.53
N TYR A 286 -34.28 9.21 -7.34
CA TYR A 286 -35.54 8.51 -7.15
C TYR A 286 -36.69 9.13 -7.99
N GLN A 287 -36.75 10.47 -8.10
CA GLN A 287 -37.69 11.15 -8.98
C GLN A 287 -37.43 10.82 -10.44
N ALA A 288 -36.17 10.82 -10.89
CA ALA A 288 -35.83 10.45 -12.28
C ALA A 288 -36.32 9.04 -12.62
N LYS A 289 -36.15 8.08 -11.71
CA LYS A 289 -36.61 6.69 -11.88
C LYS A 289 -38.12 6.58 -11.96
N ASN A 290 -38.85 7.34 -11.14
CA ASN A 290 -40.31 7.25 -11.05
C ASN A 290 -41.05 8.04 -12.13
N THR A 291 -40.43 9.04 -12.73
CA THR A 291 -41.06 9.93 -13.74
C THR A 291 -40.67 9.56 -15.16
N GLY A 292 -40.23 8.32 -15.41
CA GLY A 292 -40.05 7.77 -16.76
C GLY A 292 -38.66 7.27 -17.09
N LYS A 293 -37.68 7.39 -16.15
CA LYS A 293 -36.28 6.94 -16.34
C LYS A 293 -35.57 7.65 -17.50
N GLY A 294 -34.30 7.28 -17.74
CA GLY A 294 -33.54 7.77 -18.89
C GLY A 294 -33.32 9.28 -18.93
N LYS A 295 -33.25 9.92 -17.77
CA LYS A 295 -33.16 11.38 -17.64
C LYS A 295 -32.39 11.84 -16.42
N VAL A 296 -32.11 13.12 -16.36
CA VAL A 296 -31.60 13.81 -15.17
C VAL A 296 -32.70 14.58 -14.46
N GLU A 297 -32.77 14.44 -13.15
CA GLU A 297 -33.56 15.31 -12.26
C GLU A 297 -32.62 16.07 -11.33
N TRP A 298 -32.92 17.34 -11.10
CA TRP A 298 -32.12 18.23 -10.29
C TRP A 298 -32.68 18.32 -8.87
N ALA A 299 -31.80 18.13 -7.88
CA ALA A 299 -32.19 18.28 -6.50
C ALA A 299 -32.62 19.72 -6.19
N LEU A 300 -33.77 19.85 -5.53
CA LEU A 300 -34.24 21.14 -5.06
C LEU A 300 -33.24 21.78 -4.10
N GLU A 301 -33.08 23.08 -4.16
CA GLU A 301 -32.26 23.79 -3.17
C GLU A 301 -32.89 23.69 -1.80
N PRO A 302 -32.05 23.59 -0.74
CA PRO A 302 -32.58 23.60 0.63
C PRO A 302 -33.39 24.87 0.85
N GLN A 303 -34.61 24.75 1.33
CA GLN A 303 -35.37 25.93 1.76
C GLN A 303 -34.62 26.58 2.93
N GLU A 304 -34.25 27.84 2.79
CA GLU A 304 -33.76 28.62 3.92
C GLU A 304 -34.80 28.56 5.04
N LYS A 305 -34.50 27.94 6.15
CA LYS A 305 -35.32 28.12 7.34
C LYS A 305 -35.22 29.62 7.69
N LYS A 306 -36.29 30.38 7.35
CA LYS A 306 -36.50 31.70 7.93
C LYS A 306 -36.60 31.52 9.44
N THR A 307 -35.48 31.78 10.14
CA THR A 307 -35.43 31.95 11.59
C THR A 307 -36.07 33.29 11.96
#